data_26f6704230e3bc786b956e67da13fc1e
#
_entry.id   26f6704230e3bc786b956e67da13fc1e
#
_cell.length_a   1.000
_cell.length_b   1.000
_cell.length_c   1.000
_cell.angle_alpha   90.00
_cell.angle_beta   90.00
_cell.angle_gamma   90.00
#
_symmetry.space_group_name_H-M   'P 1'
#
loop_
_entity.id
_entity.type
_entity.pdbx_description
1 polymer ?
#
loop_
_entity_poly.entity_id
_entity_poly.type
_entity_poly.pdbx_seq_one_letter_code
_entity_poly.pdbx_strand_id
1 'polypeptide(L)'
;MLASGYLFFSLIAIPFALTFPGAFAPTGLLGAGSQSAAWLSVFYRFGFSAATVGYALLIPGKHTKDPIGLSPRPGIFWSVAIVIIVVCALTSAVTAGHDLMPRLLSDSILPLGHYVNGIIALTSVLALLLLWFRGKSVLDLWLMVTACALAMETSLTAFLVTTRFSVGFYATRLIPFIVSKAVLIVLLSETLILNERLASAFILQRRERENRLISVDAATAAIAHEIKQPLTAISARCSAALR
;
A
#
# COMPACT_ATOMS: atom_id res chain seq x y z
N MET A 1 8.29 -1.10 6.23
CA MET A 1 8.13 0.35 6.24
C MET A 1 6.76 0.82 5.75
N LEU A 2 6.34 0.48 4.53
CA LEU A 2 5.04 0.89 4.02
C LEU A 2 3.86 0.34 4.84
N ALA A 3 3.89 -0.96 5.16
CA ALA A 3 2.89 -1.58 6.03
C ALA A 3 2.79 -0.89 7.41
N SER A 4 3.93 -0.45 7.96
CA SER A 4 3.97 0.33 9.22
C SER A 4 3.32 1.70 9.08
N GLY A 5 3.48 2.35 7.91
CA GLY A 5 2.82 3.63 7.61
C GLY A 5 1.30 3.48 7.52
N TYR A 6 0.81 2.44 6.84
CA TYR A 6 -0.63 2.14 6.80
C TYR A 6 -1.19 1.73 8.16
N LEU A 7 -0.44 0.95 8.93
CA LEU A 7 -0.82 0.57 10.30
C LEU A 7 -0.91 1.81 11.20
N PHE A 8 0.06 2.71 11.13
CA PHE A 8 0.05 3.98 11.84
C PHE A 8 -1.19 4.80 11.49
N PHE A 9 -1.45 4.98 10.19
CA PHE A 9 -2.61 5.72 9.70
C PHE A 9 -3.94 5.13 10.20
N SER A 10 -4.07 3.81 10.18
CA SER A 10 -5.27 3.12 10.63
C SER A 10 -5.47 3.19 12.14
N LEU A 11 -4.39 3.01 12.92
CA LEU A 11 -4.47 3.03 14.38
C LEU A 11 -4.74 4.42 14.92
N ILE A 12 -4.14 5.47 14.36
CA ILE A 12 -4.35 6.86 14.83
C ILE A 12 -5.75 7.39 14.49
N ALA A 13 -6.44 6.78 13.52
CA ALA A 13 -7.82 7.13 13.20
C ALA A 13 -8.80 6.84 14.37
N ILE A 14 -8.49 5.86 15.20
CA ILE A 14 -9.32 5.50 16.37
C ILE A 14 -9.31 6.65 17.40
N PRO A 15 -8.18 7.08 17.97
CA PRO A 15 -8.16 8.20 18.90
C PRO A 15 -8.63 9.51 18.25
N PHE A 16 -8.37 9.72 16.95
CA PHE A 16 -8.91 10.87 16.23
C PHE A 16 -10.45 10.90 16.27
N ALA A 17 -11.12 9.78 15.99
CA ALA A 17 -12.57 9.69 16.05
C ALA A 17 -13.11 9.88 17.48
N LEU A 18 -12.45 9.30 18.48
CA LEU A 18 -12.85 9.38 19.88
C LEU A 18 -12.67 10.80 20.46
N THR A 19 -11.65 11.53 20.04
CA THR A 19 -11.37 12.90 20.51
C THR A 19 -12.13 13.96 19.73
N PHE A 20 -12.89 13.58 18.69
CA PHE A 20 -13.60 14.54 17.86
C PHE A 20 -14.78 15.15 18.64
N PRO A 21 -14.84 16.51 18.83
CA PRO A 21 -15.90 17.15 19.56
C PRO A 21 -17.27 16.94 18.91
N GLY A 22 -18.24 16.52 19.71
CA GLY A 22 -19.62 16.29 19.25
C GLY A 22 -19.86 14.91 18.62
N ALA A 23 -18.83 14.07 18.46
CA ALA A 23 -19.04 12.70 17.94
C ALA A 23 -19.61 11.76 19.02
N PHE A 24 -19.02 11.75 20.20
CA PHE A 24 -19.42 10.88 21.32
C PHE A 24 -19.69 11.67 22.60
N ALA A 25 -19.03 12.82 22.77
CA ALA A 25 -19.22 13.74 23.88
C ALA A 25 -19.03 15.20 23.39
N PRO A 26 -19.61 16.21 24.07
CA PRO A 26 -19.49 17.61 23.63
C PRO A 26 -18.04 18.09 23.50
N THR A 27 -17.15 17.63 24.37
CA THR A 27 -15.72 17.97 24.40
C THR A 27 -14.83 16.89 23.77
N GLY A 28 -15.41 15.75 23.31
CA GLY A 28 -14.68 14.55 22.93
C GLY A 28 -14.41 13.63 24.14
N LEU A 29 -14.00 12.37 23.84
CA LEU A 29 -13.57 11.41 24.86
C LEU A 29 -12.08 11.55 25.16
N LEU A 30 -11.57 10.79 26.13
CA LEU A 30 -10.15 10.71 26.54
C LEU A 30 -9.57 11.99 27.14
N GLY A 31 -10.39 12.86 27.72
CA GLY A 31 -9.92 14.16 28.24
C GLY A 31 -9.43 15.12 27.16
N ALA A 32 -10.00 15.00 25.96
CA ALA A 32 -9.58 15.79 24.81
C ALA A 32 -9.88 17.27 24.98
N GLY A 33 -8.94 18.14 24.65
CA GLY A 33 -9.13 19.57 24.50
C GLY A 33 -9.70 19.95 23.14
N SER A 34 -10.09 21.22 22.99
CA SER A 34 -10.69 21.74 21.74
C SER A 34 -9.79 21.60 20.50
N GLN A 35 -8.48 21.44 20.67
CA GLN A 35 -7.48 21.32 19.62
C GLN A 35 -6.97 19.89 19.38
N SER A 36 -7.33 18.94 20.27
CA SER A 36 -6.79 17.57 20.24
C SER A 36 -7.06 16.86 18.91
N ALA A 37 -8.30 16.88 18.43
CA ALA A 37 -8.65 16.29 17.14
C ALA A 37 -7.91 16.97 15.96
N ALA A 38 -7.68 18.29 16.04
CA ALA A 38 -6.95 19.01 14.99
C ALA A 38 -5.49 18.55 14.93
N TRP A 39 -4.80 18.41 16.06
CA TRP A 39 -3.42 17.91 16.11
C TRP A 39 -3.30 16.45 15.68
N LEU A 40 -4.22 15.58 16.10
CA LEU A 40 -4.24 14.20 15.60
C LEU A 40 -4.42 14.14 14.09
N SER A 41 -5.24 15.05 13.52
CA SER A 41 -5.39 15.14 12.07
C SER A 41 -4.10 15.55 11.34
N VAL A 42 -3.31 16.41 11.94
CA VAL A 42 -1.97 16.77 11.46
C VAL A 42 -1.03 15.59 11.52
N PHE A 43 -0.97 14.88 12.64
CA PHE A 43 -0.06 13.76 12.83
C PHE A 43 -0.33 12.60 11.89
N TYR A 44 -1.57 12.22 11.63
CA TYR A 44 -1.83 11.12 10.71
C TYR A 44 -1.48 11.47 9.27
N ARG A 45 -1.74 12.71 8.84
CA ARG A 45 -1.40 13.17 7.47
C ARG A 45 0.10 13.26 7.27
N PHE A 46 0.78 13.94 8.21
CA PHE A 46 2.24 14.08 8.16
C PHE A 46 2.94 12.74 8.26
N GLY A 47 2.52 11.87 9.20
CA GLY A 47 3.11 10.55 9.39
C GLY A 47 2.98 9.66 8.15
N PHE A 48 1.82 9.67 7.48
CA PHE A 48 1.63 8.93 6.24
C PHE A 48 2.49 9.47 5.10
N SER A 49 2.54 10.81 4.92
CA SER A 49 3.39 11.43 3.91
C SER A 49 4.87 11.12 4.16
N ALA A 50 5.33 11.23 5.39
CA ALA A 50 6.70 10.93 5.79
C ALA A 50 7.05 9.45 5.57
N ALA A 51 6.14 8.53 5.90
CA ALA A 51 6.32 7.10 5.63
C ALA A 51 6.42 6.80 4.13
N THR A 52 5.64 7.48 3.30
CA THR A 52 5.66 7.36 1.84
C THR A 52 6.97 7.91 1.25
N VAL A 53 7.44 9.06 1.72
CA VAL A 53 8.75 9.61 1.36
C VAL A 53 9.87 8.64 1.76
N GLY A 54 9.85 8.14 3.00
CA GLY A 54 10.82 7.17 3.50
C GLY A 54 10.84 5.89 2.66
N TYR A 55 9.68 5.39 2.27
CA TYR A 55 9.57 4.25 1.35
C TYR A 55 10.20 4.57 0.00
N ALA A 56 9.84 5.71 -0.61
CA ALA A 56 10.35 6.11 -1.92
C ALA A 56 11.89 6.31 -1.93
N LEU A 57 12.46 6.78 -0.82
CA LEU A 57 13.91 6.91 -0.67
C LEU A 57 14.61 5.57 -0.50
N LEU A 58 13.95 4.59 0.13
CA LEU A 58 14.49 3.26 0.41
C LEU A 58 14.23 2.24 -0.69
N ILE A 59 13.51 2.59 -1.77
CA ILE A 59 13.37 1.70 -2.94
C ILE A 59 14.79 1.38 -3.44
N PRO A 60 15.23 0.08 -3.38
CA PRO A 60 16.57 -0.29 -3.82
C PRO A 60 16.72 -0.01 -5.30
N GLY A 61 17.76 0.68 -5.68
CA GLY A 61 18.19 0.72 -7.09
C GLY A 61 18.46 -0.71 -7.58
N LYS A 62 18.37 -0.96 -8.89
CA LYS A 62 18.46 -2.27 -9.58
C LYS A 62 19.62 -3.22 -9.18
N HIS A 63 20.48 -2.86 -8.25
CA HIS A 63 21.72 -3.58 -7.92
C HIS A 63 21.89 -4.05 -6.47
N THR A 64 20.86 -3.94 -5.63
CA THR A 64 20.95 -4.49 -4.28
C THR A 64 20.62 -5.98 -4.33
N LYS A 65 21.65 -6.81 -4.16
CA LYS A 65 21.53 -8.26 -3.88
C LYS A 65 20.66 -8.45 -2.65
N ASP A 66 19.85 -9.50 -2.67
CA ASP A 66 18.97 -9.89 -1.56
C ASP A 66 19.66 -9.75 -0.20
N PRO A 67 19.03 -9.09 0.78
CA PRO A 67 19.61 -9.01 2.10
C PRO A 67 19.63 -10.39 2.73
N ILE A 68 20.82 -10.76 3.19
CA ILE A 68 21.16 -11.96 3.95
C ILE A 68 20.02 -12.37 4.88
N GLY A 69 19.52 -13.57 4.70
CA GLY A 69 18.71 -14.50 5.47
C GLY A 69 18.30 -14.22 6.92
N LEU A 70 17.94 -13.00 7.26
CA LEU A 70 17.30 -12.69 8.55
C LEU A 70 15.83 -13.09 8.49
N SER A 71 15.42 -13.97 9.39
CA SER A 71 14.02 -14.37 9.51
C SER A 71 13.14 -13.11 9.67
N PRO A 72 12.11 -12.89 8.83
CA PRO A 72 11.33 -11.65 8.83
C PRO A 72 10.48 -11.44 10.09
N ARG A 73 10.28 -12.47 10.89
CA ARG A 73 9.38 -12.49 12.06
C ARG A 73 9.72 -11.45 13.15
N PRO A 74 10.97 -11.34 13.65
CA PRO A 74 11.28 -10.35 14.69
C PRO A 74 11.15 -8.91 14.17
N GLY A 75 11.48 -8.64 12.91
CA GLY A 75 11.36 -7.31 12.31
C GLY A 75 9.91 -6.82 12.20
N ILE A 76 8.97 -7.72 11.88
CA ILE A 76 7.55 -7.40 11.83
C ILE A 76 7.03 -7.06 13.22
N PHE A 77 7.35 -7.88 14.23
CA PHE A 77 6.92 -7.66 15.61
C PHE A 77 7.40 -6.31 16.16
N TRP A 78 8.69 -6.00 16.01
CA TRP A 78 9.25 -4.72 16.44
C TRP A 78 8.63 -3.52 15.70
N SER A 79 8.39 -3.67 14.41
CA SER A 79 7.73 -2.63 13.61
C SER A 79 6.31 -2.32 14.11
N VAL A 80 5.52 -3.34 14.40
CA VAL A 80 4.17 -3.17 14.96
C VAL A 80 4.21 -2.55 16.36
N ALA A 81 5.10 -3.04 17.23
CA ALA A 81 5.27 -2.52 18.58
C ALA A 81 5.64 -1.03 18.58
N ILE A 82 6.59 -0.63 17.73
CA ILE A 82 6.99 0.78 17.59
C ILE A 82 5.81 1.64 17.15
N VAL A 83 5.04 1.20 16.16
CA VAL A 83 3.86 1.96 15.68
C VAL A 83 2.84 2.15 16.79
N ILE A 84 2.54 1.11 17.55
CA ILE A 84 1.59 1.19 18.68
C ILE A 84 2.11 2.18 19.73
N ILE A 85 3.38 2.08 20.11
CA ILE A 85 4.00 3.00 21.09
C ILE A 85 3.91 4.45 20.61
N VAL A 86 4.24 4.70 19.32
CA VAL A 86 4.17 6.05 18.74
C VAL A 86 2.74 6.58 18.74
N VAL A 87 1.74 5.78 18.35
CA VAL A 87 0.33 6.20 18.38
C VAL A 87 -0.13 6.50 19.80
N CYS A 88 0.21 5.65 20.77
CA CYS A 88 -0.12 5.89 22.19
C CYS A 88 0.55 7.16 22.72
N ALA A 89 1.84 7.36 22.41
CA ALA A 89 2.59 8.55 22.83
C ALA A 89 2.01 9.83 22.23
N LEU A 90 1.69 9.84 20.94
CA LEU A 90 1.06 10.98 20.27
C LEU A 90 -0.34 11.26 20.82
N THR A 91 -1.12 10.22 21.06
CA THR A 91 -2.46 10.36 21.64
C THR A 91 -2.39 10.94 23.05
N SER A 92 -1.53 10.41 23.91
CA SER A 92 -1.34 10.93 25.27
C SER A 92 -0.79 12.36 25.29
N ALA A 93 0.15 12.68 24.41
CA ALA A 93 0.67 14.05 24.29
C ALA A 93 -0.41 15.06 23.93
N VAL A 94 -1.35 14.69 23.05
CA VAL A 94 -2.42 15.58 22.59
C VAL A 94 -3.60 15.63 23.55
N THR A 95 -3.85 14.57 24.32
CA THR A 95 -4.96 14.54 25.30
C THR A 95 -4.53 15.09 26.66
N ALA A 96 -3.44 14.57 27.23
CA ALA A 96 -2.94 15.01 28.53
C ALA A 96 -2.18 16.35 28.44
N GLY A 97 -1.55 16.63 27.28
CA GLY A 97 -0.79 17.87 27.05
C GLY A 97 -1.55 18.93 26.25
N HIS A 98 -2.88 18.88 26.20
CA HIS A 98 -3.68 19.78 25.35
C HIS A 98 -3.47 21.28 25.66
N ASP A 99 -3.14 21.65 26.91
CA ASP A 99 -2.86 23.03 27.31
C ASP A 99 -1.51 23.55 26.78
N LEU A 100 -0.56 22.66 26.51
CA LEU A 100 0.76 23.01 25.99
C LEU A 100 0.75 23.13 24.43
N MET A 101 -0.29 22.61 23.78
CA MET A 101 -0.38 22.62 22.32
C MET A 101 -0.83 23.97 21.78
N PRO A 102 -0.09 24.59 20.84
CA PRO A 102 -0.50 25.85 20.23
C PRO A 102 -1.82 25.69 19.46
N ARG A 103 -2.60 26.76 19.43
CA ARG A 103 -3.89 26.77 18.71
C ARG A 103 -3.65 26.74 17.21
N LEU A 104 -4.08 25.67 16.55
CA LEU A 104 -4.02 25.50 15.08
C LEU A 104 -5.11 26.34 14.38
N LEU A 105 -6.31 26.38 14.97
CA LEU A 105 -7.40 27.25 14.52
C LEU A 105 -7.44 28.46 15.46
N SER A 106 -7.01 29.58 14.98
CA SER A 106 -7.06 30.88 15.65
C SER A 106 -7.70 31.89 14.70
N ASP A 107 -8.38 32.87 15.22
CA ASP A 107 -8.97 33.99 14.47
C ASP A 107 -7.93 34.99 13.94
N SER A 108 -6.64 34.68 14.07
CA SER A 108 -5.55 35.49 13.53
C SER A 108 -5.47 35.39 12.01
N ILE A 109 -4.97 36.46 11.36
CA ILE A 109 -4.88 36.63 9.90
C ILE A 109 -4.06 35.52 9.23
N LEU A 110 -3.11 34.91 9.93
CA LEU A 110 -2.28 33.78 9.48
C LEU A 110 -2.22 32.71 10.59
N PRO A 111 -3.23 31.88 10.71
CA PRO A 111 -3.24 30.82 11.72
C PRO A 111 -2.13 29.80 11.44
N LEU A 112 -1.49 29.32 12.51
CA LEU A 112 -0.45 28.29 12.47
C LEU A 112 -0.86 27.07 11.62
N GLY A 113 -2.16 26.77 11.58
CA GLY A 113 -2.74 25.71 10.78
C GLY A 113 -2.45 25.82 9.27
N HIS A 114 -2.33 27.03 8.70
CA HIS A 114 -1.98 27.22 7.30
C HIS A 114 -0.54 26.78 7.01
N TYR A 115 0.40 27.16 7.88
CA TYR A 115 1.81 26.74 7.73
C TYR A 115 1.96 25.24 7.88
N VAL A 116 1.30 24.64 8.86
CA VAL A 116 1.34 23.19 9.12
C VAL A 116 0.73 22.43 7.93
N ASN A 117 -0.43 22.86 7.44
CA ASN A 117 -1.04 22.22 6.25
C ASN A 117 -0.18 22.43 5.00
N GLY A 118 0.47 23.58 4.85
CA GLY A 118 1.42 23.83 3.76
C GLY A 118 2.61 22.87 3.78
N ILE A 119 3.19 22.60 4.96
CA ILE A 119 4.28 21.64 5.11
C ILE A 119 3.80 20.22 4.76
N ILE A 120 2.60 19.83 5.18
CA ILE A 120 2.03 18.53 4.86
C ILE A 120 1.77 18.40 3.36
N ALA A 121 1.22 19.45 2.72
CA ALA A 121 1.03 19.47 1.27
C ALA A 121 2.37 19.33 0.53
N LEU A 122 3.38 20.08 0.95
CA LEU A 122 4.72 20.01 0.37
C LEU A 122 5.34 18.61 0.51
N THR A 123 5.25 17.98 1.69
CA THR A 123 5.74 16.61 1.89
C THR A 123 4.99 15.59 1.06
N SER A 124 3.67 15.77 0.85
CA SER A 124 2.86 14.90 0.00
C SER A 124 3.22 15.04 -1.48
N VAL A 125 3.45 16.28 -1.94
CA VAL A 125 3.95 16.54 -3.31
C VAL A 125 5.34 15.97 -3.51
N LEU A 126 6.23 16.12 -2.52
CA LEU A 126 7.56 15.51 -2.56
C LEU A 126 7.47 13.97 -2.66
N ALA A 127 6.59 13.34 -1.88
CA ALA A 127 6.34 11.91 -1.97
C ALA A 127 5.88 11.50 -3.37
N LEU A 128 4.96 12.26 -3.96
CA LEU A 128 4.46 12.05 -5.31
C LEU A 128 5.58 12.14 -6.35
N LEU A 129 6.40 13.17 -6.29
CA LEU A 129 7.52 13.36 -7.21
C LEU A 129 8.57 12.24 -7.08
N LEU A 130 8.93 11.86 -5.86
CA LEU A 130 9.88 10.77 -5.62
C LEU A 130 9.36 9.45 -6.18
N LEU A 131 8.07 9.14 -5.97
CA LEU A 131 7.44 7.95 -6.53
C LEU A 131 7.37 8.01 -8.05
N TRP A 132 7.07 9.17 -8.65
CA TRP A 132 7.03 9.36 -10.10
C TRP A 132 8.38 9.03 -10.76
N PHE A 133 9.48 9.51 -10.19
CA PHE A 133 10.81 9.26 -10.75
C PHE A 133 11.38 7.88 -10.42
N ARG A 134 11.03 7.29 -9.28
CA ARG A 134 11.61 6.04 -8.79
C ARG A 134 10.66 4.84 -8.87
N GLY A 135 9.37 5.07 -8.79
CA GLY A 135 8.35 4.03 -8.77
C GLY A 135 8.23 3.31 -10.11
N LYS A 136 8.22 1.98 -10.09
CA LYS A 136 8.04 1.12 -11.27
C LYS A 136 7.11 -0.05 -10.98
N SER A 137 6.56 -0.10 -9.79
CA SER A 137 5.69 -1.16 -9.30
C SER A 137 4.22 -0.71 -9.35
N VAL A 138 3.32 -1.66 -9.47
CA VAL A 138 1.87 -1.42 -9.30
C VAL A 138 1.59 -0.82 -7.91
N LEU A 139 2.34 -1.25 -6.88
CA LEU A 139 2.24 -0.69 -5.54
C LEU A 139 2.60 0.80 -5.51
N ASP A 140 3.63 1.21 -6.27
CA ASP A 140 4.04 2.62 -6.33
C ASP A 140 2.97 3.49 -6.97
N LEU A 141 2.27 2.96 -7.99
CA LEU A 141 1.14 3.64 -8.62
C LEU A 141 0.00 3.88 -7.61
N TRP A 142 -0.33 2.88 -6.78
CA TRP A 142 -1.33 3.03 -5.72
C TRP A 142 -0.93 4.09 -4.68
N LEU A 143 0.36 4.11 -4.32
CA LEU A 143 0.89 5.12 -3.42
C LEU A 143 0.85 6.52 -4.02
N MET A 144 1.12 6.66 -5.32
CA MET A 144 1.01 7.94 -6.03
C MET A 144 -0.42 8.48 -5.97
N VAL A 145 -1.43 7.62 -6.19
CA VAL A 145 -2.83 8.02 -6.09
C VAL A 145 -3.19 8.48 -4.67
N THR A 146 -2.76 7.73 -3.65
CA THR A 146 -3.01 8.11 -2.25
C THR A 146 -2.27 9.40 -1.87
N ALA A 147 -1.03 9.59 -2.31
CA ALA A 147 -0.26 10.81 -2.08
C ALA A 147 -0.89 12.02 -2.80
N CYS A 148 -1.40 11.84 -4.02
CA CYS A 148 -2.13 12.86 -4.76
C CYS A 148 -3.43 13.27 -4.05
N ALA A 149 -4.22 12.30 -3.59
CA ALA A 149 -5.44 12.54 -2.83
C ALA A 149 -5.15 13.31 -1.52
N LEU A 150 -4.08 12.95 -0.82
CA LEU A 150 -3.67 13.63 0.42
C LEU A 150 -3.16 15.05 0.15
N ALA A 151 -2.38 15.26 -0.92
CA ALA A 151 -1.93 16.59 -1.34
C ALA A 151 -3.12 17.49 -1.71
N MET A 152 -4.12 16.94 -2.41
CA MET A 152 -5.35 17.65 -2.75
C MET A 152 -6.16 18.01 -1.50
N GLU A 153 -6.37 17.06 -0.58
CA GLU A 153 -7.08 17.29 0.67
C GLU A 153 -6.42 18.36 1.53
N THR A 154 -5.10 18.31 1.69
CA THR A 154 -4.35 19.27 2.49
C THR A 154 -4.34 20.68 1.86
N SER A 155 -4.22 20.75 0.54
CA SER A 155 -4.29 22.02 -0.20
C SER A 155 -5.69 22.66 -0.08
N LEU A 156 -6.76 21.87 -0.31
CA LEU A 156 -8.12 22.35 -0.15
C LEU A 156 -8.39 22.79 1.31
N THR A 157 -7.87 22.05 2.29
CA THR A 157 -8.02 22.42 3.70
C THR A 157 -7.31 23.75 4.00
N ALA A 158 -6.15 24.00 3.43
CA ALA A 158 -5.42 25.25 3.62
C ALA A 158 -6.15 26.47 3.02
N PHE A 159 -6.82 26.31 1.87
CA PHE A 159 -7.45 27.43 1.18
C PHE A 159 -8.93 27.62 1.51
N LEU A 160 -9.70 26.55 1.76
CA LEU A 160 -11.16 26.62 1.89
C LEU A 160 -11.68 26.56 3.34
N VAL A 161 -10.84 26.10 4.28
CA VAL A 161 -11.28 25.99 5.69
C VAL A 161 -10.92 27.25 6.44
N THR A 162 -11.87 28.18 6.53
CA THR A 162 -11.75 29.40 7.35
C THR A 162 -12.31 29.21 8.75
N THR A 163 -13.39 28.42 8.89
CA THR A 163 -14.06 28.18 10.18
C THR A 163 -14.43 26.70 10.32
N ARG A 164 -14.51 26.21 11.57
CA ARG A 164 -15.02 24.87 11.89
C ARG A 164 -16.48 24.75 11.47
N PHE A 165 -16.86 23.57 10.97
CA PHE A 165 -18.22 23.23 10.54
C PHE A 165 -18.77 24.07 9.38
N SER A 166 -17.91 24.80 8.64
CA SER A 166 -18.29 25.45 7.40
C SER A 166 -18.56 24.43 6.28
N VAL A 167 -19.29 24.83 5.24
CA VAL A 167 -19.50 24.00 4.05
C VAL A 167 -18.15 23.58 3.44
N GLY A 168 -17.16 24.49 3.43
CA GLY A 168 -15.80 24.22 2.99
C GLY A 168 -15.13 23.12 3.82
N PHE A 169 -15.34 23.08 5.13
CA PHE A 169 -14.81 22.03 6.01
C PHE A 169 -15.32 20.63 5.62
N TYR A 170 -16.60 20.48 5.33
CA TYR A 170 -17.15 19.19 4.88
C TYR A 170 -16.77 18.86 3.45
N ALA A 171 -16.76 19.84 2.54
CA ALA A 171 -16.37 19.66 1.15
C ALA A 171 -14.92 19.17 1.02
N THR A 172 -13.98 19.73 1.79
CA THR A 172 -12.56 19.31 1.79
C THR A 172 -12.35 17.89 2.28
N ARG A 173 -13.30 17.30 2.99
CA ARG A 173 -13.28 15.91 3.46
C ARG A 173 -13.97 14.95 2.51
N LEU A 174 -15.15 15.34 2.00
CA LEU A 174 -15.98 14.48 1.17
C LEU A 174 -15.42 14.33 -0.24
N ILE A 175 -14.95 15.42 -0.87
CA ILE A 175 -14.47 15.39 -2.25
C ILE A 175 -13.25 14.46 -2.40
N PRO A 176 -12.16 14.61 -1.63
CA PRO A 176 -11.00 13.71 -1.73
C PRO A 176 -11.35 12.28 -1.35
N PHE A 177 -12.27 12.08 -0.40
CA PHE A 177 -12.74 10.75 -0.03
C PHE A 177 -13.45 10.05 -1.19
N ILE A 178 -14.38 10.72 -1.86
CA ILE A 178 -15.10 10.17 -3.03
C ILE A 178 -14.13 9.87 -4.17
N VAL A 179 -13.27 10.83 -4.51
CA VAL A 179 -12.27 10.67 -5.58
C VAL A 179 -11.32 9.51 -5.29
N SER A 180 -10.80 9.45 -4.07
CA SER A 180 -9.90 8.36 -3.65
C SER A 180 -10.58 6.98 -3.74
N LYS A 181 -11.86 6.86 -3.34
CA LYS A 181 -12.60 5.62 -3.42
C LYS A 181 -12.93 5.23 -4.88
N ALA A 182 -13.29 6.19 -5.72
CA ALA A 182 -13.54 5.94 -7.13
C ALA A 182 -12.27 5.41 -7.84
N VAL A 183 -11.13 6.06 -7.62
CA VAL A 183 -9.85 5.61 -8.17
C VAL A 183 -9.45 4.23 -7.63
N LEU A 184 -9.66 3.98 -6.32
CA LEU A 184 -9.43 2.68 -5.70
C LEU A 184 -10.23 1.57 -6.39
N ILE A 185 -11.53 1.79 -6.64
CA ILE A 185 -12.41 0.82 -7.30
C ILE A 185 -11.91 0.52 -8.72
N VAL A 186 -11.57 1.56 -9.48
CA VAL A 186 -11.05 1.39 -10.85
C VAL A 186 -9.76 0.57 -10.86
N LEU A 187 -8.80 0.93 -10.03
CA LEU A 187 -7.53 0.19 -9.95
C LEU A 187 -7.71 -1.24 -9.47
N LEU A 188 -8.62 -1.48 -8.50
CA LEU A 188 -8.92 -2.83 -8.04
C LEU A 188 -9.52 -3.67 -9.18
N SER A 189 -10.46 -3.11 -9.95
CA SER A 189 -11.06 -3.81 -11.09
C SER A 189 -10.03 -4.14 -12.18
N GLU A 190 -9.13 -3.22 -12.51
CA GLU A 190 -8.03 -3.48 -13.46
C GLU A 190 -7.09 -4.57 -12.96
N THR A 191 -6.75 -4.54 -11.67
CA THR A 191 -5.88 -5.56 -11.06
C THR A 191 -6.53 -6.95 -11.11
N LEU A 192 -7.83 -7.04 -10.85
CA LEU A 192 -8.58 -8.30 -10.94
C LEU A 192 -8.59 -8.84 -12.37
N ILE A 193 -8.90 -7.99 -13.36
CA ILE A 193 -8.89 -8.36 -14.78
C ILE A 193 -7.50 -8.83 -15.22
N LEU A 194 -6.44 -8.14 -14.79
CA LEU A 194 -5.07 -8.54 -15.12
C LEU A 194 -4.70 -9.88 -14.49
N ASN A 195 -5.10 -10.12 -13.24
CA ASN A 195 -4.87 -11.40 -12.56
C ASN A 195 -5.60 -12.56 -13.26
N GLU A 196 -6.84 -12.36 -13.71
CA GLU A 196 -7.58 -13.37 -14.49
C GLU A 196 -6.89 -13.69 -15.81
N ARG A 197 -6.41 -12.67 -16.53
CA ARG A 197 -5.65 -12.86 -17.77
C ARG A 197 -4.34 -13.63 -17.55
N LEU A 198 -3.62 -13.31 -16.49
CA LEU A 198 -2.41 -14.02 -16.10
C LEU A 198 -2.71 -15.47 -15.74
N ALA A 199 -3.72 -15.74 -14.93
CA ALA A 199 -4.13 -17.09 -14.57
C ALA A 199 -4.51 -17.92 -15.80
N SER A 200 -5.27 -17.34 -16.71
CA SER A 200 -5.65 -18.00 -17.99
C SER A 200 -4.44 -18.31 -18.86
N ALA A 201 -3.47 -17.39 -18.98
CA ALA A 201 -2.24 -17.60 -19.70
C ALA A 201 -1.39 -18.73 -19.10
N PHE A 202 -1.30 -18.82 -17.77
CA PHE A 202 -0.60 -19.91 -17.08
C PHE A 202 -1.26 -21.27 -17.31
N ILE A 203 -2.59 -21.34 -17.31
CA ILE A 203 -3.33 -22.58 -17.59
C ILE A 203 -3.09 -23.03 -19.02
N LEU A 204 -3.13 -22.13 -20.01
CA LEU A 204 -2.82 -22.44 -21.40
C LEU A 204 -1.39 -22.94 -21.57
N GLN A 205 -0.42 -22.26 -20.97
CA GLN A 205 0.99 -22.67 -21.03
C GLN A 205 1.22 -24.05 -20.40
N ARG A 206 0.52 -24.34 -19.30
CA ARG A 206 0.58 -25.67 -18.66
C ARG A 206 0.02 -26.75 -19.57
N ARG A 207 -1.14 -26.51 -20.18
CA ARG A 207 -1.74 -27.46 -21.14
C ARG A 207 -0.84 -27.71 -22.34
N GLU A 208 -0.21 -26.66 -22.89
CA GLU A 208 0.74 -26.84 -23.99
C GLU A 208 1.94 -27.71 -23.60
N ARG A 209 2.47 -27.52 -22.39
CA ARG A 209 3.56 -28.36 -21.88
C ARG A 209 3.12 -29.82 -21.71
N GLU A 210 1.95 -30.06 -21.14
CA GLU A 210 1.37 -31.39 -20.98
C GLU A 210 1.16 -32.05 -22.35
N ASN A 211 0.61 -31.35 -23.33
CA ASN A 211 0.43 -31.87 -24.70
C ASN A 211 1.76 -32.21 -25.36
N ARG A 212 2.79 -31.36 -25.19
CA ARG A 212 4.14 -31.65 -25.69
C ARG A 212 4.74 -32.93 -25.10
N LEU A 213 4.58 -33.12 -23.78
CA LEU A 213 5.03 -34.33 -23.09
C LEU A 213 4.33 -35.58 -23.65
N ILE A 214 3.00 -35.54 -23.79
CA ILE A 214 2.21 -36.62 -24.36
C ILE A 214 2.67 -36.93 -25.79
N SER A 215 2.92 -35.90 -26.59
CA SER A 215 3.39 -36.13 -27.99
C SER A 215 4.80 -36.72 -28.07
N VAL A 216 5.70 -36.34 -27.16
CA VAL A 216 7.04 -36.93 -27.05
C VAL A 216 6.95 -38.37 -26.57
N ASP A 217 6.13 -38.68 -25.61
CA ASP A 217 5.91 -40.05 -25.14
C ASP A 217 5.32 -40.93 -26.23
N ALA A 218 4.35 -40.45 -27.00
CA ALA A 218 3.78 -41.17 -28.13
C ALA A 218 4.80 -41.40 -29.24
N ALA A 219 5.62 -40.38 -29.55
CA ALA A 219 6.71 -40.53 -30.56
C ALA A 219 7.76 -41.53 -30.07
N THR A 220 8.13 -41.49 -28.80
CA THR A 220 9.10 -42.45 -28.21
C THR A 220 8.58 -43.87 -28.24
N ALA A 221 7.29 -44.08 -27.92
CA ALA A 221 6.65 -45.37 -27.99
C ALA A 221 6.60 -45.92 -29.44
N ALA A 222 6.29 -45.07 -30.41
CA ALA A 222 6.30 -45.44 -31.85
C ALA A 222 7.69 -45.87 -32.31
N ILE A 223 8.72 -45.08 -31.98
CA ILE A 223 10.12 -45.42 -32.31
C ILE A 223 10.54 -46.72 -31.65
N ALA A 224 10.21 -46.95 -30.39
CA ALA A 224 10.51 -48.18 -29.67
C ALA A 224 9.83 -49.40 -30.35
N HIS A 225 8.61 -49.22 -30.85
CA HIS A 225 7.89 -50.26 -31.55
C HIS A 225 8.53 -50.58 -32.91
N GLU A 226 8.91 -49.57 -33.69
CA GLU A 226 9.59 -49.72 -34.96
C GLU A 226 10.98 -50.39 -34.84
N ILE A 227 11.71 -50.09 -33.77
CA ILE A 227 13.02 -50.73 -33.50
C ILE A 227 12.83 -52.18 -33.05
N LYS A 228 11.79 -52.48 -32.29
CA LYS A 228 11.55 -53.86 -31.79
C LYS A 228 11.21 -54.83 -32.93
N GLN A 229 10.51 -54.38 -33.98
CA GLN A 229 10.12 -55.23 -35.08
C GLN A 229 11.32 -55.85 -35.83
N PRO A 230 12.33 -55.11 -36.33
CA PRO A 230 13.47 -55.67 -37.01
C PRO A 230 14.37 -56.52 -36.07
N LEU A 231 14.48 -56.11 -34.78
CA LEU A 231 15.23 -56.86 -33.79
C LEU A 231 14.61 -58.25 -33.55
N THR A 232 13.28 -58.32 -33.48
CA THR A 232 12.57 -59.62 -33.33
C THR A 232 12.74 -60.48 -34.58
N ALA A 233 12.70 -59.89 -35.77
CA ALA A 233 12.94 -60.61 -37.02
C ALA A 233 14.37 -61.15 -37.14
N ILE A 234 15.36 -60.39 -36.70
CA ILE A 234 16.78 -60.80 -36.69
C ILE A 234 16.96 -61.94 -35.65
N SER A 235 16.42 -61.80 -34.47
CA SER A 235 16.47 -62.82 -33.41
C SER A 235 15.85 -64.15 -33.85
N ALA A 236 14.70 -64.10 -34.52
CA ALA A 236 14.04 -65.25 -35.08
C ALA A 236 14.88 -65.97 -36.16
N ARG A 237 15.51 -65.19 -37.07
CA ARG A 237 16.41 -65.74 -38.10
C ARG A 237 17.67 -66.36 -37.52
N CYS A 238 18.29 -65.71 -36.52
CA CYS A 238 19.46 -66.29 -35.86
C CYS A 238 19.12 -67.60 -35.14
N SER A 239 17.96 -67.68 -34.49
CA SER A 239 17.50 -68.91 -33.81
C SER A 239 17.18 -70.04 -34.76
N ALA A 240 16.71 -69.71 -36.00
CA ALA A 240 16.46 -70.69 -37.02
C ALA A 240 17.76 -71.24 -37.71
N ALA A 241 18.83 -70.43 -37.75
CA ALA A 241 20.14 -70.82 -38.30
C ALA A 241 20.99 -71.68 -37.33
N LEU A 242 20.63 -71.66 -36.00
CA LEU A 242 21.32 -72.45 -34.98
C LEU A 242 20.68 -73.82 -34.73
N ARG A 243 19.60 -74.16 -35.43
CA ARG A 243 18.99 -75.49 -35.48
C ARG A 243 19.39 -76.23 -36.80
#